data_76060bee9eb88fb101ae114f0b225356
#
_entry.id   76060bee9eb88fb101ae114f0b225356
#
_cell.length_a   1.000
_cell.length_b   1.000
_cell.length_c   1.000
_cell.angle_alpha   90.00
_cell.angle_beta   90.00
_cell.angle_gamma   90.00
#
_symmetry.space_group_name_H-M   'P 1'
#
loop_
_entity.id
_entity.type
_entity.pdbx_description
1 polymer ?
#
loop_
_entity_poly.entity_id
_entity_poly.type
_entity_poly.pdbx_seq_one_letter_code
_entity_poly.pdbx_strand_id
1 'polypeptide(L)'
;MFICHVALQGCLTLQDVPYGLTADTGGHIKYLLELANASAKDPHVHRIDLVTRGFVDSRLGEKFRPGESERDDKVRLVRIADGEEAYLPKEDLRHRHRELCDAFIAYLRGLRRKPDLIHAHYADAGILARRAKEVFGIPYVFTG
;
A
#
# COMPACT_ATOMS: atom_id res chain seq x y z
N MET A 1 18.20 1.52 4.16
CA MET A 1 16.98 0.87 4.67
C MET A 1 15.91 0.91 3.60
N PHE A 2 15.23 -0.18 3.41
CA PHE A 2 14.07 -0.29 2.53
C PHE A 2 12.81 -0.43 3.40
N ILE A 3 11.89 0.54 3.32
CA ILE A 3 10.65 0.58 4.10
C ILE A 3 9.47 0.31 3.16
N CYS A 4 8.57 -0.58 3.55
CA CYS A 4 7.33 -0.84 2.84
C CYS A 4 6.14 -0.38 3.68
N HIS A 5 5.40 0.61 3.20
CA HIS A 5 4.13 1.02 3.80
C HIS A 5 2.99 0.26 3.14
N VAL A 6 2.06 -0.23 3.94
CA VAL A 6 0.84 -0.87 3.44
C VAL A 6 -0.36 -0.04 3.89
N ALA A 7 -1.12 0.47 2.93
CA ALA A 7 -2.30 1.28 3.18
C ALA A 7 -3.34 0.96 2.09
N LEU A 8 -4.38 0.24 2.45
CA LEU A 8 -5.29 -0.39 1.49
C LEU A 8 -6.53 0.44 1.16
N GLN A 9 -6.78 1.51 1.92
CA GLN A 9 -8.02 2.29 1.79
C GLN A 9 -7.87 3.44 0.83
N GLY A 10 -8.91 3.69 0.05
CA GLY A 10 -9.03 4.89 -0.77
C GLY A 10 -8.28 4.85 -2.10
N CYS A 11 -8.24 5.98 -2.75
CA CYS A 11 -7.67 6.18 -4.08
C CYS A 11 -6.29 6.85 -3.96
N LEU A 12 -5.28 6.06 -3.61
CA LEU A 12 -3.93 6.54 -3.39
C LEU A 12 -3.22 6.84 -4.71
N THR A 13 -2.63 8.04 -4.81
CA THR A 13 -1.70 8.44 -5.86
C THR A 13 -0.52 9.17 -5.23
N LEU A 14 0.65 9.24 -5.90
CA LEU A 14 1.78 10.01 -5.38
C LEU A 14 1.59 11.51 -5.56
N GLN A 15 0.95 11.90 -6.66
CA GLN A 15 0.69 13.30 -7.01
C GLN A 15 -0.80 13.51 -7.21
N ASP A 16 -1.26 14.73 -6.92
CA ASP A 16 -2.63 15.16 -7.22
C ASP A 16 -3.69 14.19 -6.68
N VAL A 17 -3.58 13.86 -5.38
CA VAL A 17 -4.51 12.95 -4.73
C VAL A 17 -5.95 13.45 -4.88
N PRO A 18 -6.86 12.61 -5.39
CA PRO A 18 -8.25 13.03 -5.61
C PRO A 18 -9.06 12.98 -4.30
N TYR A 19 -8.69 13.81 -3.33
CA TYR A 19 -9.36 13.86 -2.03
C TYR A 19 -10.88 14.03 -2.21
N GLY A 20 -11.64 13.23 -1.48
CA GLY A 20 -13.09 13.27 -1.55
C GLY A 20 -13.70 12.49 -2.70
N LEU A 21 -12.90 11.92 -3.62
CA LEU A 21 -13.42 11.08 -4.71
C LEU A 21 -14.20 9.88 -4.16
N THR A 22 -13.69 9.30 -3.08
CA THR A 22 -14.41 8.32 -2.25
C THR A 22 -14.35 8.78 -0.79
N ALA A 23 -15.24 8.26 0.04
CA ALA A 23 -15.25 8.58 1.48
C ALA A 23 -13.92 8.23 2.17
N ASP A 24 -13.21 7.23 1.64
CA ASP A 24 -11.96 6.75 2.20
C ASP A 24 -10.73 7.49 1.65
N THR A 25 -10.91 8.39 0.71
CA THR A 25 -9.80 9.16 0.12
C THR A 25 -9.68 10.48 0.86
N GLY A 26 -9.00 10.45 2.00
CA GLY A 26 -8.95 11.57 2.94
C GLY A 26 -7.61 11.74 3.63
N GLY A 27 -7.66 12.28 4.85
CA GLY A 27 -6.50 12.73 5.60
C GLY A 27 -5.42 11.67 5.87
N HIS A 28 -5.79 10.40 5.97
CA HIS A 28 -4.81 9.32 6.17
C HIS A 28 -3.85 9.19 4.99
N ILE A 29 -4.29 9.49 3.77
CA ILE A 29 -3.44 9.49 2.58
C ILE A 29 -2.44 10.65 2.65
N LYS A 30 -2.90 11.83 3.06
CA LYS A 30 -2.02 12.98 3.25
C LYS A 30 -0.93 12.67 4.27
N TYR A 31 -1.31 12.11 5.41
CA TYR A 31 -0.37 11.71 6.45
C TYR A 31 0.65 10.69 5.93
N LEU A 32 0.19 9.68 5.21
CA LEU A 32 1.06 8.65 4.63
C LEU A 32 2.09 9.26 3.68
N LEU A 33 1.66 10.13 2.76
CA LEU A 33 2.55 10.75 1.79
C LEU A 33 3.55 11.68 2.46
N GLU A 34 3.14 12.45 3.46
CA GLU A 34 4.06 13.30 4.23
C GLU A 34 5.11 12.47 4.97
N LEU A 35 4.70 11.35 5.56
CA LEU A 35 5.61 10.44 6.24
C LEU A 35 6.61 9.82 5.27
N ALA A 36 6.15 9.33 4.12
CA ALA A 36 7.01 8.75 3.10
C ALA A 36 8.02 9.79 2.57
N ASN A 37 7.56 11.00 2.28
CA ASN A 37 8.43 12.06 1.76
C ASN A 37 9.46 12.51 2.81
N ALA A 38 9.07 12.58 4.07
CA ALA A 38 10.01 12.90 5.14
C ALA A 38 11.07 11.81 5.30
N SER A 39 10.66 10.54 5.26
CA SER A 39 11.59 9.41 5.35
C SER A 39 12.54 9.36 4.16
N ALA A 40 12.09 9.74 2.97
CA ALA A 40 12.91 9.75 1.76
C ALA A 40 14.07 10.73 1.86
N LYS A 41 13.99 11.74 2.72
CA LYS A 41 15.07 12.71 2.93
C LYS A 41 16.21 12.15 3.79
N ASP A 42 15.97 11.07 4.51
CA ASP A 42 16.99 10.42 5.32
C ASP A 42 17.97 9.65 4.41
N PRO A 43 19.28 9.93 4.48
CA PRO A 43 20.25 9.25 3.63
C PRO A 43 20.37 7.76 3.91
N HIS A 44 19.93 7.28 5.07
CA HIS A 44 19.91 5.85 5.41
C HIS A 44 18.74 5.11 4.77
N VAL A 45 17.73 5.83 4.27
CA VAL A 45 16.60 5.25 3.55
C VAL A 45 16.88 5.35 2.06
N HIS A 46 16.98 4.22 1.38
CA HIS A 46 17.27 4.17 -0.05
C HIS A 46 16.06 3.79 -0.92
N ARG A 47 15.01 3.24 -0.31
CA ARG A 47 13.80 2.84 -1.02
C ARG A 47 12.59 2.84 -0.10
N ILE A 48 11.48 3.33 -0.61
CA ILE A 48 10.17 3.30 0.06
C ILE A 48 9.14 2.79 -0.95
N ASP A 49 8.48 1.69 -0.63
CA ASP A 49 7.34 1.21 -1.41
C ASP A 49 6.06 1.54 -0.65
N LEU A 50 5.11 2.15 -1.34
CA LEU A 50 3.75 2.34 -0.85
C LEU A 50 2.87 1.30 -1.54
N VAL A 51 2.39 0.33 -0.78
CA VAL A 51 1.57 -0.75 -1.31
C VAL A 51 0.11 -0.49 -0.96
N THR A 52 -0.73 -0.48 -1.97
CA THR A 52 -2.17 -0.30 -1.82
C THR A 52 -2.92 -1.30 -2.69
N ARG A 53 -4.23 -1.36 -2.54
CA ARG A 53 -5.06 -2.21 -3.38
C ARG A 53 -5.32 -1.52 -4.72
N GLY A 54 -5.05 -2.22 -5.81
CA GLY A 54 -5.42 -1.78 -7.15
C GLY A 54 -6.84 -2.19 -7.49
N PHE A 55 -7.48 -1.41 -8.35
CA PHE A 55 -8.84 -1.70 -8.82
C PHE A 55 -9.06 -1.09 -10.20
N VAL A 56 -10.04 -1.65 -10.93
CA VAL A 56 -10.49 -1.14 -12.21
C VAL A 56 -11.99 -0.87 -12.06
N ASP A 57 -12.34 0.39 -11.90
CA ASP A 57 -13.72 0.82 -11.68
C ASP A 57 -14.01 1.99 -12.62
N SER A 58 -14.95 1.79 -13.54
CA SER A 58 -15.27 2.79 -14.57
C SER A 58 -15.73 4.15 -13.99
N ARG A 59 -16.25 4.14 -12.77
CA ARG A 59 -16.68 5.36 -12.08
C ARG A 59 -15.51 6.21 -11.60
N LEU A 60 -14.33 5.61 -11.42
CA LEU A 60 -13.16 6.25 -10.81
C LEU A 60 -12.00 6.46 -11.78
N GLY A 61 -12.08 5.90 -12.99
CA GLY A 61 -11.02 5.98 -13.98
C GLY A 61 -10.03 4.82 -13.91
N GLU A 62 -9.09 4.80 -14.86
CA GLU A 62 -8.19 3.67 -15.06
C GLU A 62 -6.86 3.77 -14.32
N LYS A 63 -6.56 4.90 -13.72
CA LYS A 63 -5.24 5.15 -13.12
C LYS A 63 -4.97 4.36 -11.84
N PHE A 64 -5.99 3.67 -11.31
CA PHE A 64 -5.85 2.90 -10.07
C PHE A 64 -5.64 1.40 -10.32
N ARG A 65 -5.41 1.01 -11.55
CA ARG A 65 -5.23 -0.40 -11.89
C ARG A 65 -3.99 -1.01 -11.23
N PRO A 66 -3.99 -2.35 -10.99
CA PRO A 66 -2.84 -3.03 -10.40
C PRO A 66 -1.54 -2.85 -11.19
N GLY A 67 -0.43 -2.86 -10.47
CA GLY A 67 0.92 -2.76 -10.99
C GLY A 67 1.75 -1.68 -10.31
N GLU A 68 3.02 -1.57 -10.70
CA GLU A 68 3.86 -0.44 -10.30
C GLU A 68 3.56 0.70 -11.26
N SER A 69 2.80 1.69 -10.79
CA SER A 69 2.22 2.70 -11.65
C SER A 69 2.83 4.09 -11.51
N GLU A 70 3.45 4.39 -10.38
CA GLU A 70 4.03 5.70 -10.10
C GLU A 70 5.35 5.55 -9.36
N ARG A 71 6.28 6.45 -9.66
CA ARG A 71 7.57 6.49 -9.00
C ARG A 71 8.05 7.93 -8.90
N ASP A 72 8.55 8.31 -7.74
CA ASP A 72 9.18 9.61 -7.49
C ASP A 72 10.40 9.38 -6.61
N ASP A 73 11.61 9.54 -7.19
CA ASP A 73 12.89 9.32 -6.52
C ASP A 73 12.94 7.94 -5.83
N LYS A 74 12.98 7.91 -4.50
CA LYS A 74 13.05 6.68 -3.70
C LYS A 74 11.69 6.03 -3.47
N VAL A 75 10.61 6.74 -3.74
CA VAL A 75 9.24 6.31 -3.44
C VAL A 75 8.61 5.67 -4.65
N ARG A 76 8.04 4.47 -4.46
CA ARG A 76 7.30 3.72 -5.50
C ARG A 76 5.91 3.42 -5.00
N LEU A 77 4.92 3.61 -5.85
CA LEU A 77 3.55 3.21 -5.57
C LEU A 77 3.26 1.90 -6.30
N VAL A 78 2.88 0.89 -5.53
CA VAL A 78 2.57 -0.45 -6.04
C VAL A 78 1.13 -0.78 -5.68
N ARG A 79 0.34 -1.14 -6.68
CA ARG A 79 -1.06 -1.55 -6.50
C ARG A 79 -1.18 -3.05 -6.69
N ILE A 80 -1.57 -3.78 -5.64
CA ILE A 80 -1.74 -5.22 -5.68
C ILE A 80 -3.17 -5.58 -6.09
N ALA A 81 -3.33 -6.73 -6.76
CA ALA A 81 -4.61 -7.24 -7.23
C ALA A 81 -5.08 -8.40 -6.35
N ASP A 82 -6.30 -8.30 -5.83
CA ASP A 82 -6.89 -9.34 -4.99
C ASP A 82 -7.94 -10.20 -5.71
N GLY A 83 -8.11 -10.01 -7.02
CA GLY A 83 -9.09 -10.73 -7.82
C GLY A 83 -10.43 -10.03 -7.97
N GLU A 84 -10.76 -9.08 -7.10
CA GLU A 84 -11.95 -8.23 -7.25
C GLU A 84 -11.55 -6.93 -7.96
N GLU A 85 -12.17 -6.64 -9.10
CA GLU A 85 -11.80 -5.48 -9.90
C GLU A 85 -12.38 -4.17 -9.38
N ALA A 86 -13.60 -4.20 -8.82
CA ALA A 86 -14.28 -2.99 -8.37
C ALA A 86 -13.59 -2.34 -7.17
N TYR A 87 -13.73 -1.02 -7.05
CA TYR A 87 -13.35 -0.33 -5.82
C TYR A 87 -14.15 -0.87 -4.64
N LEU A 88 -13.48 -1.08 -3.51
CA LEU A 88 -14.12 -1.52 -2.28
C LEU A 88 -13.95 -0.47 -1.18
N PRO A 89 -15.06 -0.01 -0.57
CA PRO A 89 -14.98 0.80 0.64
C PRO A 89 -14.24 0.05 1.76
N LYS A 90 -13.68 0.79 2.70
CA LYS A 90 -12.87 0.18 3.78
C LYS A 90 -13.62 -0.90 4.56
N GLU A 91 -14.94 -0.76 4.72
CA GLU A 91 -15.77 -1.71 5.44
C GLU A 91 -15.81 -3.09 4.78
N ASP A 92 -15.58 -3.14 3.47
CA ASP A 92 -15.64 -4.37 2.68
C ASP A 92 -14.29 -5.06 2.53
N LEU A 93 -13.19 -4.40 2.88
CA LEU A 93 -11.85 -4.97 2.78
C LEU A 93 -11.68 -6.20 3.67
N ARG A 94 -12.39 -6.28 4.77
CA ARG A 94 -12.34 -7.43 5.70
C ARG A 94 -12.71 -8.75 5.03
N HIS A 95 -13.51 -8.71 3.97
CA HIS A 95 -13.93 -9.90 3.23
C HIS A 95 -12.87 -10.34 2.20
N ARG A 96 -11.80 -9.57 2.05
CA ARG A 96 -10.74 -9.81 1.08
C ARG A 96 -9.38 -10.06 1.71
N HIS A 97 -9.31 -10.28 3.02
CA HIS A 97 -8.03 -10.44 3.73
C HIS A 97 -7.20 -11.59 3.17
N ARG A 98 -7.81 -12.72 2.86
CA ARG A 98 -7.09 -13.87 2.31
C ARG A 98 -6.45 -13.54 0.98
N GLU A 99 -7.23 -12.98 0.05
CA GLU A 99 -6.78 -12.64 -1.30
C GLU A 99 -5.76 -11.51 -1.27
N LEU A 100 -5.96 -10.53 -0.39
CA LEU A 100 -5.00 -9.44 -0.20
C LEU A 100 -3.69 -9.96 0.39
N CYS A 101 -3.75 -10.87 1.37
CA CYS A 101 -2.55 -11.50 1.91
C CYS A 101 -1.79 -12.26 0.81
N ASP A 102 -2.49 -13.07 0.01
CA ASP A 102 -1.86 -13.82 -1.06
C ASP A 102 -1.18 -12.87 -2.08
N ALA A 103 -1.85 -11.79 -2.44
CA ALA A 103 -1.31 -10.80 -3.36
C ALA A 103 -0.08 -10.08 -2.78
N PHE A 104 -0.13 -9.72 -1.51
CA PHE A 104 0.99 -9.07 -0.84
C PHE A 104 2.20 -9.99 -0.71
N ILE A 105 1.99 -11.25 -0.34
CA ILE A 105 3.07 -12.24 -0.26
C ILE A 105 3.69 -12.47 -1.65
N ALA A 106 2.86 -12.54 -2.70
CA ALA A 106 3.36 -12.68 -4.07
C ALA A 106 4.22 -11.48 -4.48
N TYR A 107 3.78 -10.25 -4.14
CA TYR A 107 4.56 -9.03 -4.37
C TYR A 107 5.91 -9.11 -3.67
N LEU A 108 5.93 -9.45 -2.37
CA LEU A 108 7.17 -9.55 -1.60
C LEU A 108 8.09 -10.65 -2.15
N ARG A 109 7.53 -11.79 -2.54
CA ARG A 109 8.31 -12.91 -3.09
C ARG A 109 9.01 -12.54 -4.38
N GLY A 110 8.41 -11.67 -5.19
CA GLY A 110 8.99 -11.20 -6.44
C GLY A 110 10.14 -10.19 -6.27
N LEU A 111 10.31 -9.62 -5.07
CA LEU A 111 11.38 -8.66 -4.81
C LEU A 111 12.71 -9.37 -4.62
N ARG A 112 13.77 -8.84 -5.26
CA ARG A 112 15.13 -9.36 -5.08
C ARG A 112 15.62 -9.14 -3.64
N ARG A 113 15.31 -7.97 -3.08
CA ARG A 113 15.58 -7.61 -1.70
C ARG A 113 14.26 -7.34 -0.98
N LYS A 114 14.06 -7.98 0.16
CA LYS A 114 12.86 -7.77 0.98
C LYS A 114 12.97 -6.47 1.77
N PRO A 115 11.84 -5.85 2.12
CA PRO A 115 11.86 -4.71 3.01
C PRO A 115 12.54 -5.02 4.34
N ASP A 116 13.23 -4.03 4.89
CA ASP A 116 13.78 -4.11 6.25
C ASP A 116 12.69 -3.94 7.30
N LEU A 117 11.63 -3.20 6.94
CA LEU A 117 10.53 -2.88 7.83
C LEU A 117 9.24 -2.70 7.01
N ILE A 118 8.15 -3.25 7.53
CA ILE A 118 6.80 -2.96 7.02
C ILE A 118 6.09 -2.04 8.02
N HIS A 119 5.52 -0.95 7.53
CA HIS A 119 4.67 -0.08 8.32
C HIS A 119 3.23 -0.24 7.84
N ALA A 120 2.40 -0.87 8.67
CA ALA A 120 1.00 -1.14 8.35
C ALA A 120 0.10 -0.02 8.89
N HIS A 121 -0.77 0.49 8.05
CA HIS A 121 -1.73 1.53 8.40
C HIS A 121 -3.14 0.94 8.41
N TYR A 122 -3.76 0.94 9.59
CA TYR A 122 -5.06 0.37 9.88
C TYR A 122 -5.09 -1.17 9.90
N ALA A 123 -6.19 -1.71 10.42
CA ALA A 123 -6.28 -3.13 10.74
C ALA A 123 -6.09 -4.07 9.55
N ASP A 124 -6.66 -3.75 8.39
CA ASP A 124 -6.54 -4.60 7.21
C ASP A 124 -5.08 -4.73 6.77
N ALA A 125 -4.34 -3.63 6.76
CA ALA A 125 -2.90 -3.63 6.47
C ALA A 125 -2.12 -4.40 7.54
N GLY A 126 -2.53 -4.30 8.80
CA GLY A 126 -1.91 -5.02 9.90
C GLY A 126 -1.94 -6.53 9.71
N ILE A 127 -3.03 -7.06 9.16
CA ILE A 127 -3.16 -8.48 8.85
C ILE A 127 -2.14 -8.91 7.78
N LEU A 128 -1.96 -8.09 6.75
CA LEU A 128 -0.96 -8.35 5.72
C LEU A 128 0.46 -8.33 6.27
N ALA A 129 0.76 -7.35 7.12
CA ALA A 129 2.07 -7.23 7.75
C ALA A 129 2.39 -8.42 8.65
N ARG A 130 1.41 -8.87 9.43
CA ARG A 130 1.54 -10.06 10.26
C ARG A 130 1.86 -11.29 9.41
N ARG A 131 1.17 -11.46 8.30
CA ARG A 131 1.40 -12.58 7.38
C ARG A 131 2.80 -12.54 6.79
N ALA A 132 3.27 -11.35 6.41
CA ALA A 132 4.64 -11.17 5.90
C ALA A 132 5.70 -11.55 6.94
N LYS A 133 5.46 -11.21 8.21
CA LYS A 133 6.34 -11.61 9.29
C LYS A 133 6.38 -13.14 9.45
N GLU A 134 5.23 -13.79 9.35
CA GLU A 134 5.16 -15.26 9.44
C GLU A 134 5.93 -15.95 8.31
N VAL A 135 5.85 -15.40 7.09
CA VAL A 135 6.44 -16.04 5.90
C VAL A 135 7.92 -15.69 5.73
N PHE A 136 8.29 -14.41 5.91
CA PHE A 136 9.62 -13.89 5.59
C PHE A 136 10.40 -13.40 6.79
N GLY A 137 9.80 -13.34 7.98
CA GLY A 137 10.45 -12.80 9.16
C GLY A 137 10.62 -11.27 9.14
N ILE A 138 9.93 -10.56 8.29
CA ILE A 138 10.05 -9.10 8.18
C ILE A 138 9.37 -8.45 9.38
N PRO A 139 10.06 -7.60 10.17
CA PRO A 139 9.44 -6.90 11.27
C PRO A 139 8.46 -5.84 10.78
N TYR A 140 7.47 -5.53 11.58
CA TYR A 140 6.53 -4.48 11.24
C TYR A 140 6.15 -3.61 12.43
N VAL A 141 5.74 -2.39 12.11
CA VAL A 141 5.09 -1.47 13.03
C VAL A 141 3.65 -1.20 12.54
N PHE A 142 2.80 -0.78 13.44
CA PHE A 142 1.37 -0.63 13.15
C PHE A 142 0.87 0.71 13.66
N THR A 143 0.11 1.39 12.80
CA THR A 143 -0.63 2.61 13.16
C THR A 143 -2.12 2.32 12.99
N GLY A 144 -2.82 2.45 14.08
CA GLY A 144 -4.29 2.24 14.11
C GLY A 144 -5.10 3.47 13.78
#